data_7f4d2514b2f3a235350206ea961d5774
#
_entry.id   7f4d2514b2f3a235350206ea961d5774
#
_cell.length_a   1.000
_cell.length_b   1.000
_cell.length_c   1.000
_cell.angle_alpha   90.00
_cell.angle_beta   90.00
_cell.angle_gamma   90.00
#
_symmetry.space_group_name_H-M   'P 1'
#
loop_
_entity.id
_entity.type
_entity.pdbx_description
1 polymer ?
#
loop_
_entity_poly.entity_id
_entity_poly.type
_entity_poly.pdbx_seq_one_letter_code
_entity_poly.pdbx_strand_id
1 'polypeptide(L)'
;MINNWSKRDIRPELEYTIQGGKEYIDERGKISNYELTEPINLIGYIESKKGTVRANHYHPIQEQKCLLVKGKYVSVIKDLADPKAQIKTQIINEGDIAVIKPNVAHTMV
;
A
#
# COMPACT_ATOMS: atom_id res chain seq x y z
N MET A 1 -7.96 -13.66 8.24
CA MET A 1 -7.12 -14.56 7.45
C MET A 1 -6.76 -13.98 6.10
N ILE A 2 -5.61 -14.31 5.60
CA ILE A 2 -5.12 -13.80 4.32
C ILE A 2 -6.02 -14.18 3.14
N ASN A 3 -6.69 -15.33 3.21
CA ASN A 3 -7.55 -15.82 2.13
C ASN A 3 -9.01 -15.38 2.22
N ASN A 4 -9.36 -14.61 3.24
CA ASN A 4 -10.73 -14.18 3.47
C ASN A 4 -10.86 -12.68 3.23
N TRP A 5 -10.89 -12.30 1.96
CA TRP A 5 -10.85 -10.91 1.52
C TRP A 5 -12.24 -10.29 1.57
N SER A 6 -12.41 -9.21 2.31
CA SER A 6 -13.65 -8.45 2.30
C SER A 6 -13.59 -7.33 1.25
N LYS A 7 -14.77 -6.96 0.74
CA LYS A 7 -14.91 -5.87 -0.22
C LYS A 7 -14.94 -4.53 0.50
N ARG A 8 -14.26 -3.53 -0.08
CA ARG A 8 -14.26 -2.16 0.40
C ARG A 8 -14.43 -1.18 -0.74
N ASP A 9 -15.59 -0.51 -0.80
CA ASP A 9 -15.93 0.44 -1.85
C ASP A 9 -15.76 1.86 -1.35
N ILE A 10 -14.56 2.39 -1.39
CA ILE A 10 -14.35 3.78 -0.99
C ILE A 10 -13.92 4.63 -2.18
N ARG A 11 -12.96 4.15 -2.98
CA ARG A 11 -12.43 4.88 -4.15
C ARG A 11 -11.75 3.94 -5.11
N PRO A 12 -11.51 4.38 -6.38
CA PRO A 12 -10.77 3.59 -7.35
C PRO A 12 -9.32 3.37 -6.99
N GLU A 13 -8.77 2.23 -7.40
CA GLU A 13 -7.38 1.86 -7.21
C GLU A 13 -6.73 1.49 -8.52
N LEU A 14 -5.43 1.51 -8.56
CA LEU A 14 -4.67 1.07 -9.71
C LEU A 14 -3.78 -0.11 -9.35
N GLU A 15 -2.61 -0.14 -9.87
CA GLU A 15 -1.68 -1.24 -9.80
C GLU A 15 -0.90 -1.30 -8.51
N TYR A 16 -0.58 -2.47 -8.05
CA TYR A 16 0.36 -2.61 -6.96
C TYR A 16 1.77 -2.34 -7.46
N THR A 17 2.38 -1.30 -6.96
CA THR A 17 3.79 -0.95 -7.19
C THR A 17 4.38 -0.33 -5.94
N ILE A 18 5.71 -0.32 -5.86
CA ILE A 18 6.43 0.38 -4.81
C ILE A 18 7.21 1.52 -5.44
N GLN A 19 7.05 2.71 -4.88
CA GLN A 19 7.73 3.90 -5.33
C GLN A 19 8.68 4.40 -4.24
N GLY A 20 9.94 4.62 -4.59
CA GLY A 20 10.87 5.31 -3.72
C GLY A 20 10.77 6.81 -3.92
N GLY A 21 10.99 7.57 -2.87
CA GLY A 21 11.04 9.02 -2.94
C GLY A 21 12.39 9.51 -3.47
N LYS A 22 12.39 10.72 -4.05
CA LYS A 22 13.63 11.41 -4.39
C LYS A 22 14.19 12.05 -3.13
N GLU A 23 15.42 11.69 -2.76
CA GLU A 23 16.02 12.09 -1.50
C GLU A 23 17.08 13.18 -1.66
N TYR A 24 17.11 14.08 -0.68
CA TYR A 24 18.15 15.08 -0.49
C TYR A 24 18.66 14.97 0.93
N ILE A 25 19.96 14.69 1.09
CA ILE A 25 20.56 14.43 2.40
C ILE A 25 21.69 15.45 2.64
N ASP A 26 21.67 16.09 3.80
CA ASP A 26 22.74 16.93 4.28
C ASP A 26 22.95 16.74 5.79
N GLU A 27 23.80 17.57 6.41
CA GLU A 27 24.09 17.46 7.85
C GLU A 27 22.89 17.75 8.76
N ARG A 28 21.82 18.35 8.25
CA ARG A 28 20.59 18.62 9.02
C ARG A 28 19.63 17.45 9.00
N GLY A 29 19.78 16.49 8.06
CA GLY A 29 18.89 15.35 7.92
C GLY A 29 18.52 15.09 6.47
N LYS A 30 17.30 14.64 6.26
CA LYS A 30 16.85 14.14 4.96
C LYS A 30 15.51 14.74 4.57
N ILE A 31 15.37 15.07 3.27
CA ILE A 31 14.10 15.41 2.64
C ILE A 31 13.83 14.36 1.58
N SER A 32 12.64 13.76 1.63
CA SER A 32 12.16 12.83 0.61
C SER A 32 10.92 13.42 -0.07
N ASN A 33 10.94 13.51 -1.39
CA ASN A 33 9.83 14.04 -2.18
C ASN A 33 9.21 12.93 -3.00
N TYR A 34 7.89 12.89 -3.01
CA TYR A 34 7.11 11.89 -3.74
C TYR A 34 6.23 12.57 -4.76
N GLU A 35 6.39 12.20 -6.02
CA GLU A 35 5.56 12.75 -7.09
C GLU A 35 4.27 11.95 -7.21
N LEU A 36 3.14 12.66 -7.21
CA LEU A 36 1.83 12.07 -7.36
C LEU A 36 1.25 12.53 -8.69
N THR A 37 0.83 11.60 -9.50
CA THR A 37 0.31 11.88 -10.84
C THR A 37 -1.21 12.11 -10.86
N GLU A 38 -1.87 11.88 -9.75
CA GLU A 38 -3.32 11.97 -9.62
C GLU A 38 -3.74 12.80 -8.41
N PRO A 39 -4.90 13.47 -8.48
CA PRO A 39 -5.42 14.18 -7.31
C PRO A 39 -5.71 13.23 -6.16
N ILE A 40 -5.37 13.67 -4.95
CA ILE A 40 -5.75 12.96 -3.73
C ILE A 40 -6.98 13.65 -3.15
N ASN A 41 -8.00 12.88 -2.86
CA ASN A 41 -9.22 13.41 -2.26
C ASN A 41 -9.56 12.81 -0.89
N LEU A 42 -8.67 11.96 -0.36
CA LEU A 42 -8.78 11.44 1.00
C LEU A 42 -7.39 11.06 1.51
N ILE A 43 -7.08 11.49 2.72
CA ILE A 43 -5.85 11.09 3.42
C ILE A 43 -6.26 10.47 4.74
N GLY A 44 -5.75 9.25 5.00
CA GLY A 44 -5.87 8.58 6.28
C GLY A 44 -4.50 8.40 6.92
N TYR A 45 -4.44 8.54 8.22
CA TYR A 45 -3.25 8.23 9.00
C TYR A 45 -3.50 6.97 9.81
N ILE A 46 -2.61 5.99 9.70
CA ILE A 46 -2.79 4.68 10.33
C ILE A 46 -1.59 4.40 11.23
N GLU A 47 -1.86 4.08 12.48
CA GLU A 47 -0.88 3.50 13.38
C GLU A 47 -1.22 2.03 13.63
N SER A 48 -0.19 1.19 13.65
CA SER A 48 -0.36 -0.24 13.89
C SER A 48 0.60 -0.72 14.94
N LYS A 49 0.09 -1.47 15.90
CA LYS A 49 0.92 -2.14 16.90
C LYS A 49 1.60 -3.34 16.27
N LYS A 50 2.80 -3.65 16.75
CA LYS A 50 3.54 -4.85 16.31
C LYS A 50 2.68 -6.10 16.43
N GLY A 51 2.72 -6.93 15.40
CA GLY A 51 1.99 -8.19 15.36
C GLY A 51 0.53 -8.09 14.93
N THR A 52 0.07 -6.90 14.55
CA THR A 52 -1.30 -6.73 14.05
C THR A 52 -1.38 -7.04 12.55
N VAL A 53 -2.57 -7.40 12.12
CA VAL A 53 -2.90 -7.60 10.70
C VAL A 53 -3.95 -6.57 10.32
N ARG A 54 -3.70 -5.83 9.26
CA ARG A 54 -4.64 -4.85 8.73
C ARG A 54 -5.03 -5.15 7.31
N ALA A 55 -6.06 -4.46 6.83
CA ALA A 55 -6.65 -4.63 5.52
C ALA A 55 -7.29 -6.01 5.38
N ASN A 56 -6.69 -6.96 4.71
CA ASN A 56 -7.28 -8.26 4.40
C ASN A 56 -8.58 -8.09 3.61
N HIS A 57 -8.55 -7.21 2.60
CA HIS A 57 -9.70 -6.85 1.78
C HIS A 57 -9.25 -6.44 0.38
N TYR A 58 -10.20 -6.08 -0.46
CA TYR A 58 -9.94 -5.49 -1.76
C TYR A 58 -10.90 -4.33 -2.02
N HIS A 59 -10.51 -3.45 -2.93
CA HIS A 59 -11.33 -2.31 -3.34
C HIS A 59 -11.69 -2.47 -4.81
N PRO A 60 -12.98 -2.59 -5.16
CA PRO A 60 -13.36 -2.79 -6.56
C PRO A 60 -13.17 -1.56 -7.43
N ILE A 61 -13.16 -0.37 -6.86
CA ILE A 61 -13.19 0.86 -7.65
C ILE A 61 -12.05 1.83 -7.30
N GLN A 62 -11.45 1.75 -6.11
CA GLN A 62 -10.51 2.78 -5.68
C GLN A 62 -9.05 2.37 -5.79
N GLU A 63 -8.19 3.34 -6.00
CA GLU A 63 -6.75 3.23 -5.83
C GLU A 63 -6.34 3.64 -4.43
N GLN A 64 -5.44 2.89 -3.84
CA GLN A 64 -4.84 3.23 -2.56
C GLN A 64 -3.33 3.39 -2.69
N LYS A 65 -2.81 4.50 -2.17
CA LYS A 65 -1.38 4.70 -2.00
C LYS A 65 -1.08 4.80 -0.52
N CYS A 66 -0.10 4.03 -0.06
CA CYS A 66 0.28 3.97 1.34
C CYS A 66 1.76 4.32 1.48
N LEU A 67 2.04 5.49 2.05
CA LEU A 67 3.41 5.88 2.40
C LEU A 67 3.72 5.37 3.80
N LEU A 68 4.77 4.57 3.92
CA LEU A 68 5.22 4.09 5.22
C LEU A 68 6.16 5.12 5.84
N VAL A 69 5.70 5.77 6.90
CA VAL A 69 6.45 6.82 7.59
C VAL A 69 7.45 6.23 8.58
N LYS A 70 7.07 5.17 9.29
CA LYS A 70 7.91 4.58 10.33
C LYS A 70 7.68 3.08 10.42
N GLY A 71 8.75 2.32 10.61
CA GLY A 71 8.70 0.87 10.77
C GLY A 71 8.80 0.13 9.45
N LYS A 72 8.27 -1.07 9.42
CA LYS A 72 8.14 -1.87 8.21
C LYS A 72 7.03 -2.90 8.38
N TYR A 73 6.50 -3.38 7.27
CA TYR A 73 5.50 -4.44 7.27
C TYR A 73 5.66 -5.34 6.06
N VAL A 74 5.03 -6.51 6.13
CA VAL A 74 4.94 -7.42 5.00
C VAL A 74 3.63 -7.16 4.27
N SER A 75 3.72 -6.80 3.01
CA SER A 75 2.56 -6.67 2.13
C SER A 75 2.30 -8.00 1.46
N VAL A 76 1.06 -8.46 1.53
CA VAL A 76 0.60 -9.69 0.89
C VAL A 76 -0.51 -9.30 -0.07
N ILE A 77 -0.35 -9.60 -1.35
CA ILE A 77 -1.31 -9.21 -2.39
C ILE A 77 -1.69 -10.37 -3.28
N LYS A 78 -2.88 -10.27 -3.86
CA LYS A 78 -3.34 -11.14 -4.94
C LYS A 78 -4.24 -10.34 -5.87
N ASP A 79 -3.98 -10.39 -7.18
CA ASP A 79 -4.82 -9.78 -8.19
C ASP A 79 -6.06 -10.67 -8.41
N LEU A 80 -7.21 -10.22 -7.95
CA LEU A 80 -8.46 -10.97 -8.09
C LEU A 80 -9.07 -10.89 -9.49
N ALA A 81 -8.59 -9.97 -10.33
CA ALA A 81 -9.02 -9.87 -11.72
C ALA A 81 -8.36 -10.93 -12.61
N ASP A 82 -7.26 -11.54 -12.16
CA ASP A 82 -6.55 -12.61 -12.86
C ASP A 82 -6.72 -13.93 -12.11
N PRO A 83 -7.49 -14.88 -12.66
CA PRO A 83 -7.70 -16.16 -11.98
C PRO A 83 -6.44 -17.02 -11.84
N LYS A 84 -5.38 -16.68 -12.59
CA LYS A 84 -4.09 -17.37 -12.52
C LYS A 84 -3.09 -16.67 -11.60
N ALA A 85 -3.45 -15.51 -11.03
CA ALA A 85 -2.54 -14.78 -10.18
C ALA A 85 -2.26 -15.55 -8.89
N GLN A 86 -1.00 -15.50 -8.47
CA GLN A 86 -0.56 -16.10 -7.21
C GLN A 86 -0.44 -15.01 -6.14
N ILE A 87 -0.47 -15.44 -4.90
CA ILE A 87 -0.19 -14.56 -3.77
C ILE A 87 1.28 -14.13 -3.84
N LYS A 88 1.52 -12.82 -3.74
CA LYS A 88 2.86 -12.23 -3.70
C LYS A 88 3.07 -11.54 -2.37
N THR A 89 4.28 -11.61 -1.86
CA THR A 89 4.68 -10.95 -0.63
C THR A 89 5.86 -10.02 -0.88
N GLN A 90 5.89 -8.91 -0.14
CA GLN A 90 6.97 -7.95 -0.23
C GLN A 90 7.11 -7.19 1.08
N ILE A 91 8.36 -6.93 1.48
CA ILE A 91 8.63 -6.08 2.64
C ILE A 91 8.56 -4.63 2.22
N ILE A 92 7.77 -3.85 2.94
CA ILE A 92 7.66 -2.40 2.77
C ILE A 92 8.46 -1.76 3.89
N ASN A 93 9.38 -0.88 3.51
CA ASN A 93 10.26 -0.19 4.44
C ASN A 93 9.88 1.28 4.59
N GLU A 94 10.43 1.93 5.61
CA GLU A 94 10.24 3.39 5.77
C GLU A 94 10.59 4.14 4.49
N GLY A 95 9.73 5.06 4.10
CA GLY A 95 9.90 5.85 2.89
C GLY A 95 9.32 5.24 1.63
N ASP A 96 8.91 3.98 1.66
CA ASP A 96 8.27 3.35 0.49
C ASP A 96 6.81 3.78 0.36
N ILE A 97 6.35 3.89 -0.88
CA ILE A 97 4.93 4.02 -1.20
C ILE A 97 4.47 2.72 -1.86
N ALA A 98 3.49 2.09 -1.26
CA ALA A 98 2.80 0.95 -1.87
C ALA A 98 1.56 1.45 -2.61
N VAL A 99 1.43 1.08 -3.88
CA VAL A 99 0.28 1.44 -4.71
C VAL A 99 -0.53 0.18 -4.99
N ILE A 100 -1.82 0.23 -4.70
CA ILE A 100 -2.72 -0.91 -4.82
C ILE A 100 -3.84 -0.59 -5.79
N LYS A 101 -3.94 -1.37 -6.85
CA LYS A 101 -4.95 -1.29 -7.90
C LYS A 101 -6.33 -1.76 -7.44
N PRO A 102 -7.41 -1.41 -8.19
CA PRO A 102 -8.69 -2.07 -8.00
C PRO A 102 -8.60 -3.59 -8.14
N ASN A 103 -9.41 -4.28 -7.37
CA ASN A 103 -9.51 -5.74 -7.37
C ASN A 103 -8.23 -6.47 -6.97
N VAL A 104 -7.26 -5.77 -6.38
CA VAL A 104 -6.10 -6.40 -5.77
C VAL A 104 -6.38 -6.58 -4.28
N ALA A 105 -6.52 -7.82 -3.86
CA ALA A 105 -6.64 -8.14 -2.44
C ALA A 105 -5.30 -7.89 -1.75
N HIS A 106 -5.34 -7.26 -0.60
CA HIS A 106 -4.12 -6.90 0.13
C HIS A 106 -4.27 -7.08 1.63
N THR A 107 -3.18 -7.45 2.25
CA THR A 107 -3.06 -7.62 3.70
C THR A 107 -1.73 -7.02 4.14
N MET A 108 -1.74 -6.35 5.28
CA MET A 108 -0.55 -5.77 5.90
C MET A 108 -0.25 -6.53 7.19
N VAL A 109 0.91 -7.12 7.25
CA VAL A 109 1.30 -7.98 8.39
C VAL A 109 2.49 -7.39 9.18
#